data_21a0ef8427d1b8a57cca522db570eb01
#
_entry.id   21a0ef8427d1b8a57cca522db570eb01
#
_cell.length_a   1.000
_cell.length_b   1.000
_cell.length_c   1.000
_cell.angle_alpha   90.00
_cell.angle_beta   90.00
_cell.angle_gamma   90.00
#
_symmetry.space_group_name_H-M   'P 1'
#
loop_
_entity.id
_entity.type
_entity.pdbx_description
1 polymer ?
#
loop_
_entity_poly.entity_id
_entity_poly.type
_entity_poly.pdbx_seq_one_letter_code
_entity_poly.pdbx_strand_id
1 'polypeptide(L)'
;MTNAAISIQNLSKTYAGGKQALDDVSFDVPRGSIFGLLGPNGAGKSTLINILSGMVRKTGGSASIWGFDIDDSPRNAKASIGIVPQEIIFDPFFTPFEALEVQAGLYGVAKGKRRTMELLRAVHLEDKADAYART
;
A
#
# COMPACT_ATOMS: atom_id res chain seq x y z
N MET A 1 -15.18 -14.17 13.01
CA MET A 1 -14.09 -13.75 12.08
C MET A 1 -14.62 -12.57 11.27
N THR A 2 -14.02 -11.43 11.37
CA THR A 2 -14.41 -10.25 10.62
C THR A 2 -14.16 -10.50 9.13
N ASN A 3 -15.17 -10.27 8.28
CA ASN A 3 -15.03 -10.40 6.82
C ASN A 3 -14.36 -9.14 6.22
N ALA A 4 -13.51 -8.48 6.99
CA ALA A 4 -12.81 -7.28 6.60
C ALA A 4 -11.44 -7.60 5.97
N ALA A 5 -11.10 -6.92 4.88
CA ALA A 5 -9.76 -6.89 4.34
C ALA A 5 -8.87 -5.93 5.14
N ILE A 6 -9.43 -4.80 5.56
CA ILE A 6 -8.78 -3.85 6.47
C ILE A 6 -9.76 -3.56 7.59
N SER A 7 -9.31 -3.62 8.84
CA SER A 7 -10.08 -3.22 10.02
C SER A 7 -9.30 -2.18 10.79
N ILE A 8 -9.97 -1.09 11.15
CA ILE A 8 -9.39 0.06 11.85
C ILE A 8 -10.26 0.35 13.06
N GLN A 9 -9.64 0.43 14.24
CA GLN A 9 -10.33 0.64 15.52
C GLN A 9 -9.66 1.76 16.31
N ASN A 10 -10.42 2.83 16.55
CA ASN A 10 -10.00 3.98 17.38
C ASN A 10 -8.64 4.56 16.98
N LEU A 11 -8.33 4.53 15.68
CA LEU A 11 -7.02 4.91 15.17
C LEU A 11 -6.80 6.40 15.32
N SER A 12 -5.69 6.76 15.96
CA SER A 12 -5.32 8.14 16.22
C SER A 12 -3.87 8.40 15.83
N LYS A 13 -3.61 9.61 15.35
CA LYS A 13 -2.27 10.07 15.02
C LYS A 13 -2.10 11.54 15.34
N THR A 14 -1.16 11.80 16.26
CA THR A 14 -0.65 13.14 16.54
C THR A 14 0.83 13.20 16.17
N TYR A 15 1.21 14.17 15.37
CA TYR A 15 2.60 14.42 14.97
C TYR A 15 3.33 15.26 16.03
N ALA A 16 4.66 15.25 15.96
CA ALA A 16 5.49 16.15 16.76
C ALA A 16 5.03 17.61 16.52
N GLY A 17 4.89 18.38 17.59
CA GLY A 17 4.30 19.72 17.52
C GLY A 17 2.77 19.77 17.74
N GLY A 18 2.15 18.65 18.11
CA GLY A 18 0.75 18.59 18.54
C GLY A 18 -0.30 18.57 17.42
N LYS A 19 0.11 18.50 16.17
CA LYS A 19 -0.84 18.40 15.04
C LYS A 19 -1.50 17.02 15.03
N GLN A 20 -2.78 17.00 15.37
CA GLN A 20 -3.62 15.80 15.28
C GLN A 20 -4.06 15.59 13.81
N ALA A 21 -3.66 14.47 13.24
CA ALA A 21 -3.98 14.12 11.86
C ALA A 21 -5.10 13.09 11.75
N LEU A 22 -5.23 12.22 12.76
CA LEU A 22 -6.34 11.28 12.90
C LEU A 22 -6.82 11.31 14.35
N ASP A 23 -8.14 11.30 14.54
CA ASP A 23 -8.81 11.34 15.83
C ASP A 23 -9.88 10.27 15.89
N ASP A 24 -9.58 9.20 16.62
CA ASP A 24 -10.51 8.10 16.95
C ASP A 24 -11.24 7.51 15.73
N VAL A 25 -10.51 7.25 14.65
CA VAL A 25 -11.07 6.76 13.39
C VAL A 25 -11.31 5.26 13.46
N SER A 26 -12.55 4.83 13.16
CA SER A 26 -12.93 3.41 13.14
C SER A 26 -13.77 3.10 11.91
N PHE A 27 -13.37 2.11 11.13
CA PHE A 27 -14.16 1.53 10.05
C PHE A 27 -13.53 0.22 9.54
N ASP A 28 -14.32 -0.55 8.81
CA ASP A 28 -13.89 -1.77 8.14
C ASP A 28 -14.02 -1.63 6.62
N VAL A 29 -13.04 -2.16 5.89
CA VAL A 29 -13.11 -2.34 4.44
C VAL A 29 -13.44 -3.80 4.17
N PRO A 30 -14.61 -4.12 3.59
CA PRO A 30 -15.00 -5.49 3.29
C PRO A 30 -14.07 -6.14 2.27
N ARG A 31 -13.90 -7.45 2.35
CA ARG A 31 -13.18 -8.23 1.34
C ARG A 31 -13.89 -8.16 -0.01
N GLY A 32 -13.11 -8.07 -1.10
CA GLY A 32 -13.63 -8.02 -2.46
C GLY A 32 -14.38 -6.75 -2.83
N SER A 33 -14.30 -5.70 -2.00
CA SER A 33 -14.95 -4.41 -2.26
C SER A 33 -14.01 -3.40 -2.90
N ILE A 34 -14.61 -2.41 -3.58
CA ILE A 34 -13.97 -1.13 -3.89
C ILE A 34 -14.47 -0.14 -2.85
N PHE A 35 -13.55 0.43 -2.08
CA PHE A 35 -13.86 1.33 -0.97
C PHE A 35 -13.31 2.73 -1.25
N GLY A 36 -14.18 3.74 -1.23
CA GLY A 36 -13.80 5.14 -1.43
C GLY A 36 -13.49 5.84 -0.10
N LEU A 37 -12.30 6.41 0.02
CA LEU A 37 -11.92 7.27 1.14
C LEU A 37 -11.93 8.72 0.68
N LEU A 38 -12.96 9.46 1.04
CA LEU A 38 -13.20 10.84 0.60
C LEU A 38 -12.99 11.81 1.75
N GLY A 39 -12.55 13.02 1.41
CA GLY A 39 -12.38 14.11 2.35
C GLY A 39 -11.52 15.23 1.76
N PRO A 40 -11.55 16.44 2.35
CA PRO A 40 -10.72 17.55 1.91
C PRO A 40 -9.24 17.30 2.12
N ASN A 41 -8.39 18.11 1.50
CA ASN A 41 -6.95 18.09 1.77
C ASN A 41 -6.69 18.39 3.26
N GLY A 42 -5.81 17.60 3.88
CA GLY A 42 -5.53 17.69 5.31
C GLY A 42 -6.49 16.90 6.22
N ALA A 43 -7.49 16.19 5.67
CA ALA A 43 -8.41 15.34 6.46
C ALA A 43 -7.78 14.05 7.03
N GLY A 44 -6.49 13.80 6.81
CA GLY A 44 -5.79 12.62 7.34
C GLY A 44 -5.75 11.41 6.40
N LYS A 45 -6.31 11.48 5.18
CA LYS A 45 -6.31 10.36 4.23
C LYS A 45 -4.92 9.78 3.97
N SER A 46 -3.96 10.63 3.63
CA SER A 46 -2.57 10.21 3.39
C SER A 46 -1.90 9.66 4.66
N THR A 47 -2.20 10.24 5.82
CA THR A 47 -1.71 9.74 7.11
C THR A 47 -2.23 8.33 7.38
N LEU A 48 -3.50 8.08 7.13
CA LEU A 48 -4.10 6.76 7.28
C LEU A 48 -3.42 5.73 6.36
N ILE A 49 -3.28 6.05 5.08
CA ILE A 49 -2.60 5.17 4.09
C ILE A 49 -1.15 4.91 4.51
N ASN A 50 -0.44 5.93 4.98
CA ASN A 50 0.94 5.80 5.43
C ASN A 50 1.07 4.95 6.71
N ILE A 51 0.06 4.96 7.59
CA ILE A 51 0.03 4.05 8.74
C ILE A 51 -0.18 2.61 8.29
N LEU A 52 -1.14 2.36 7.41
CA LEU A 52 -1.42 1.02 6.89
C LEU A 52 -0.23 0.43 6.11
N SER A 53 0.50 1.26 5.37
CA SER A 53 1.72 0.85 4.66
C SER A 53 2.94 0.66 5.57
N GLY A 54 2.84 1.10 6.84
CA GLY A 54 3.92 1.05 7.82
C GLY A 54 5.02 2.10 7.62
N MET A 55 4.74 3.17 6.88
CA MET A 55 5.62 4.34 6.73
C MET A 55 5.50 5.31 7.90
N VAL A 56 4.35 5.36 8.56
CA VAL A 56 4.07 6.22 9.72
C VAL A 56 3.57 5.35 10.87
N ARG A 57 4.08 5.60 12.07
CA ARG A 57 3.57 4.96 13.29
C ARG A 57 2.32 5.69 13.80
N LYS A 58 1.28 4.94 14.13
CA LYS A 58 0.10 5.46 14.84
C LYS A 58 0.46 5.93 16.25
N THR A 59 -0.37 6.78 16.84
CA THR A 59 -0.25 7.20 18.24
C THR A 59 -1.15 6.35 19.15
N GLY A 60 -2.32 5.94 18.67
CA GLY A 60 -3.29 5.13 19.41
C GLY A 60 -4.17 4.29 18.49
N GLY A 61 -4.97 3.41 19.10
CA GLY A 61 -5.86 2.51 18.37
C GLY A 61 -5.14 1.31 17.76
N SER A 62 -5.83 0.58 16.91
CA SER A 62 -5.31 -0.61 16.21
C SER A 62 -5.75 -0.63 14.75
N ALA A 63 -4.99 -1.33 13.91
CA ALA A 63 -5.37 -1.62 12.54
C ALA A 63 -4.85 -3.00 12.14
N SER A 64 -5.62 -3.69 11.32
CA SER A 64 -5.22 -4.99 10.76
C SER A 64 -5.49 -5.05 9.25
N ILE A 65 -4.63 -5.78 8.54
CA ILE A 65 -4.70 -6.02 7.10
C ILE A 65 -4.76 -7.53 6.90
N TRP A 66 -5.85 -8.00 6.32
CA TRP A 66 -6.12 -9.44 6.14
C TRP A 66 -6.03 -10.26 7.44
N GLY A 67 -6.36 -9.64 8.57
CA GLY A 67 -6.28 -10.24 9.90
C GLY A 67 -4.91 -10.14 10.57
N PHE A 68 -3.90 -9.59 9.89
CA PHE A 68 -2.60 -9.31 10.49
C PHE A 68 -2.58 -7.93 11.11
N ASP A 69 -2.42 -7.84 12.43
CA ASP A 69 -2.25 -6.57 13.12
C ASP A 69 -0.94 -5.91 12.67
N ILE A 70 -0.99 -4.59 12.42
CA ILE A 70 0.14 -3.83 11.88
C ILE A 70 1.32 -3.68 12.84
N ASP A 71 1.08 -3.82 14.15
CA ASP A 71 2.12 -3.74 15.18
C ASP A 71 2.63 -5.13 15.57
N ASP A 72 1.73 -6.12 15.74
CA ASP A 72 2.10 -7.47 16.20
C ASP A 72 2.68 -8.32 15.06
N SER A 73 2.19 -8.12 13.85
CA SER A 73 2.61 -8.88 12.66
C SER A 73 2.95 -7.97 11.47
N PRO A 74 3.86 -6.98 11.64
CA PRO A 74 4.10 -5.92 10.64
C PRO A 74 4.60 -6.45 9.31
N ARG A 75 5.38 -7.53 9.30
CA ARG A 75 5.87 -8.16 8.06
C ARG A 75 4.72 -8.76 7.24
N ASN A 76 3.82 -9.49 7.90
CA ASN A 76 2.68 -10.12 7.23
C ASN A 76 1.67 -9.08 6.75
N ALA A 77 1.40 -8.03 7.57
CA ALA A 77 0.55 -6.92 7.19
C ALA A 77 1.10 -6.20 5.94
N LYS A 78 2.40 -5.88 5.91
CA LYS A 78 3.06 -5.24 4.74
C LYS A 78 3.07 -6.13 3.50
N ALA A 79 3.23 -7.45 3.66
CA ALA A 79 3.17 -8.39 2.54
C ALA A 79 1.75 -8.55 1.96
N SER A 80 0.72 -8.13 2.71
CA SER A 80 -0.68 -8.25 2.35
C SER A 80 -1.29 -6.98 1.74
N ILE A 81 -0.51 -5.91 1.56
CA ILE A 81 -0.97 -4.63 1.01
C ILE A 81 -0.04 -4.16 -0.11
N GLY A 82 -0.63 -3.63 -1.19
CA GLY A 82 0.09 -2.90 -2.22
C GLY A 82 -0.28 -1.42 -2.17
N ILE A 83 0.69 -0.53 -2.38
CA ILE A 83 0.49 0.92 -2.40
C ILE A 83 0.87 1.47 -3.76
N VAL A 84 -0.02 2.27 -4.35
CA VAL A 84 0.29 3.08 -5.51
C VAL A 84 0.51 4.51 -5.02
N PRO A 85 1.75 5.03 -5.11
CA PRO A 85 2.04 6.39 -4.66
C PRO A 85 1.32 7.44 -5.50
N GLN A 86 1.05 8.59 -4.91
CA GLN A 86 0.46 9.72 -5.62
C GLN A 86 1.45 10.34 -6.62
N GLU A 87 2.72 10.39 -6.26
CA GLU A 87 3.78 10.85 -7.14
C GLU A 87 4.31 9.69 -7.99
N ILE A 88 4.69 10.00 -9.23
CA ILE A 88 5.32 9.01 -10.10
C ILE A 88 6.72 8.75 -9.57
N ILE A 89 6.88 7.60 -8.91
CA ILE A 89 8.18 7.13 -8.42
C ILE A 89 8.62 6.01 -9.37
N PHE A 90 9.62 6.29 -10.20
CA PHE A 90 10.27 5.27 -11.02
C PHE A 90 11.78 5.41 -10.88
N ASP A 91 12.48 4.30 -10.97
CA ASP A 91 13.93 4.29 -11.06
C ASP A 91 14.33 4.33 -12.53
N PRO A 92 15.02 5.40 -12.98
CA PRO A 92 15.39 5.56 -14.40
C PRO A 92 16.41 4.53 -14.89
N PHE A 93 16.99 3.74 -13.99
CA PHE A 93 17.98 2.71 -14.32
C PHE A 93 17.37 1.33 -14.56
N PHE A 94 16.07 1.16 -14.33
CA PHE A 94 15.34 -0.07 -14.62
C PHE A 94 14.45 0.09 -15.85
N THR A 95 14.34 -0.99 -16.60
CA THR A 95 13.25 -1.15 -17.57
C THR A 95 11.95 -1.50 -16.86
N PRO A 96 10.76 -1.31 -17.46
CA PRO A 96 9.50 -1.76 -16.90
C PRO A 96 9.49 -3.24 -16.51
N PHE A 97 10.13 -4.09 -17.31
CA PHE A 97 10.27 -5.52 -16.99
C PHE A 97 11.09 -5.73 -15.71
N GLU A 98 12.28 -5.14 -15.63
CA GLU A 98 13.17 -5.26 -14.48
C GLU A 98 12.54 -4.70 -13.20
N ALA A 99 11.87 -3.55 -13.28
CA ALA A 99 11.18 -2.94 -12.14
C ALA A 99 10.11 -3.88 -11.55
N LEU A 100 9.30 -4.50 -12.40
CA LEU A 100 8.28 -5.48 -11.95
C LEU A 100 8.92 -6.75 -11.39
N GLU A 101 10.03 -7.22 -11.98
CA GLU A 101 10.78 -8.38 -11.47
C GLU A 101 11.37 -8.12 -10.08
N VAL A 102 11.95 -6.93 -9.86
CA VAL A 102 12.45 -6.51 -8.55
C VAL A 102 11.31 -6.42 -7.54
N GLN A 103 10.20 -5.78 -7.92
CA GLN A 103 9.02 -5.63 -7.06
C GLN A 103 8.46 -7.01 -6.66
N ALA A 104 8.31 -7.92 -7.63
CA ALA A 104 7.86 -9.29 -7.34
C ALA A 104 8.80 -10.01 -6.37
N GLY A 105 10.11 -9.80 -6.52
CA GLY A 105 11.13 -10.34 -5.61
C GLY A 105 10.99 -9.81 -4.18
N LEU A 106 10.73 -8.51 -4.01
CA LEU A 106 10.52 -7.88 -2.70
C LEU A 106 9.29 -8.45 -1.97
N TYR A 107 8.24 -8.83 -2.72
CA TYR A 107 7.08 -9.53 -2.18
C TYR A 107 7.25 -11.05 -2.06
N GLY A 108 8.45 -11.58 -2.31
CA GLY A 108 8.75 -13.01 -2.18
C GLY A 108 8.13 -13.90 -3.26
N VAL A 109 7.72 -13.33 -4.40
CA VAL A 109 7.15 -14.09 -5.52
C VAL A 109 8.27 -14.85 -6.25
N ALA A 110 8.21 -16.19 -6.20
CA ALA A 110 9.17 -17.05 -6.89
C ALA A 110 9.17 -16.78 -8.41
N LYS A 111 10.35 -16.84 -9.05
CA LYS A 111 10.53 -16.50 -10.48
C LYS A 111 9.50 -17.18 -11.40
N GLY A 112 9.24 -18.47 -11.22
CA GLY A 112 8.29 -19.22 -12.03
C GLY A 112 6.80 -18.87 -11.82
N LYS A 113 6.48 -18.01 -10.83
CA LYS A 113 5.12 -17.55 -10.52
C LYS A 113 4.91 -16.06 -10.85
N ARG A 114 5.92 -15.39 -11.37
CA ARG A 114 5.83 -13.97 -11.73
C ARG A 114 5.04 -13.79 -13.02
N ARG A 115 4.20 -12.78 -13.04
CA ARG A 115 3.29 -12.47 -14.16
C ARG A 115 3.70 -11.19 -14.87
N THR A 116 5.00 -10.91 -14.92
CA THR A 116 5.57 -9.65 -15.40
C THR A 116 5.07 -9.26 -16.77
N MET A 117 5.23 -10.14 -17.78
CA MET A 117 4.76 -9.85 -19.14
C MET A 117 3.24 -9.75 -19.25
N GLU A 118 2.50 -10.52 -18.47
CA GLU A 118 1.04 -10.44 -18.43
C GLU A 118 0.59 -9.08 -17.89
N LEU A 119 1.23 -8.59 -16.82
CA LEU A 119 0.94 -7.26 -16.26
C LEU A 119 1.29 -6.14 -17.25
N LEU A 120 2.45 -6.21 -17.91
CA LEU A 120 2.83 -5.23 -18.93
C LEU A 120 1.83 -5.20 -20.08
N ARG A 121 1.37 -6.37 -20.53
CA ARG A 121 0.34 -6.48 -21.57
C ARG A 121 -0.99 -5.87 -21.12
N ALA A 122 -1.39 -6.09 -19.88
CA ALA A 122 -2.64 -5.56 -19.33
C ALA A 122 -2.68 -4.02 -19.27
N VAL A 123 -1.50 -3.37 -19.18
CA VAL A 123 -1.38 -1.90 -19.18
C VAL A 123 -0.83 -1.35 -20.51
N HIS A 124 -0.78 -2.17 -21.57
CA HIS A 124 -0.31 -1.78 -22.90
C HIS A 124 1.15 -1.28 -22.94
N LEU A 125 2.03 -1.87 -22.13
CA LEU A 125 3.47 -1.57 -22.09
C LEU A 125 4.35 -2.76 -22.52
N GLU A 126 3.78 -3.76 -23.19
CA GLU A 126 4.51 -4.94 -23.64
C GLU A 126 5.65 -4.58 -24.61
N ASP A 127 5.40 -3.66 -25.54
CA ASP A 127 6.38 -3.15 -26.52
C ASP A 127 7.46 -2.25 -25.88
N LYS A 128 7.28 -1.83 -24.64
CA LYS A 128 8.21 -1.02 -23.85
C LYS A 128 8.89 -1.80 -22.74
N ALA A 129 8.70 -3.12 -22.68
CA ALA A 129 9.21 -3.96 -21.59
C ALA A 129 10.70 -3.75 -21.30
N ASP A 130 11.51 -3.59 -22.36
CA ASP A 130 12.97 -3.44 -22.28
C ASP A 130 13.44 -2.00 -22.55
N ALA A 131 12.53 -1.02 -22.65
CA ALA A 131 12.88 0.38 -22.87
C ALA A 131 13.17 1.06 -21.53
N TYR A 132 14.29 1.77 -21.42
CA TYR A 132 14.56 2.58 -20.24
C TYR A 132 13.60 3.78 -20.15
N ALA A 133 13.15 4.11 -18.94
CA ALA A 133 12.22 5.22 -18.71
C ALA A 133 12.79 6.63 -19.04
N ARG A 134 14.08 6.71 -19.38
CA ARG A 134 14.77 7.97 -19.75
C ARG A 134 14.72 8.30 -21.23
N THR A 135 14.13 7.48 -22.05
CA THR A 135 14.09 7.66 -23.53
C THR A 135 12.76 8.23 -23.99
#